data_bc9c1e889d841b455c701915a2085073
#
_entry.id   bc9c1e889d841b455c701915a2085073
#
_cell.length_a   1.000
_cell.length_b   1.000
_cell.length_c   1.000
_cell.angle_alpha   90.00
_cell.angle_beta   90.00
_cell.angle_gamma   90.00
#
_symmetry.space_group_name_H-M   'P 1'
#
loop_
_entity.id
_entity.type
_entity.pdbx_description
1 polymer ?
#
loop_
_entity_poly.entity_id
_entity_poly.type
_entity_poly.pdbx_seq_one_letter_code
_entity_poly.pdbx_strand_id
1 'polypeptide(L)'
;CSSDLRHENEISGTTDVANHPEFADRKTTKTIDGAPVTGWFTEDFTLAELKTLRARERLPQLRPGNTRFDGQAAIPTLDEIIALAKAASRETGRTIGIYPETKHPSYFASIGLPLEGRLVDALKKVGWDRADAPVFIQSFEVANLKKLKTMTRVPLIQLMAASGGPADGAEPSYAAMATPE
;
A
#
# COMPACT_ATOMS: atom_id res chain seq x y z
N CYS A 1 9.67 4.91 -10.33
CA CYS A 1 8.30 4.43 -10.55
C CYS A 1 7.85 3.78 -9.28
N SER A 2 6.86 4.39 -8.64
CA SER A 2 6.15 3.80 -7.52
C SER A 2 5.53 2.48 -7.98
N SER A 3 5.73 1.41 -7.24
CA SER A 3 5.03 0.13 -7.46
C SER A 3 3.57 0.21 -7.01
N ASP A 4 3.08 1.42 -6.74
CA ASP A 4 1.73 1.71 -6.29
C ASP A 4 0.75 1.60 -7.44
N LEU A 5 0.41 0.39 -7.76
CA LEU A 5 -0.84 0.19 -8.47
C LEU A 5 -2.03 0.41 -7.54
N ARG A 6 -1.74 0.51 -6.20
CA ARG A 6 -2.75 0.75 -5.18
C ARG A 6 -2.16 1.50 -4.00
N HIS A 7 -2.57 2.72 -3.84
CA HIS A 7 -2.26 3.52 -2.66
C HIS A 7 -3.37 3.38 -1.61
N GLU A 8 -4.64 3.45 -2.01
CA GLU A 8 -5.78 3.31 -1.12
C GLU A 8 -6.39 1.89 -1.18
N ASN A 9 -7.07 1.45 -0.12
CA ASN A 9 -7.88 0.23 -0.13
C ASN A 9 -9.19 0.40 -0.91
N GLU A 10 -9.68 1.63 -1.11
CA GLU A 10 -10.77 1.94 -2.03
C GLU A 10 -10.27 1.85 -3.49
N ILE A 11 -10.99 1.11 -4.34
CA ILE A 11 -10.48 0.67 -5.65
C ILE A 11 -11.21 1.22 -6.87
N SER A 12 -12.27 2.02 -6.68
CA SER A 12 -13.07 2.57 -7.79
C SER A 12 -12.25 3.40 -8.76
N GLY A 13 -11.38 4.27 -8.21
CA GLY A 13 -10.63 5.23 -9.01
C GLY A 13 -9.41 4.66 -9.72
N THR A 14 -8.97 3.46 -9.36
CA THR A 14 -7.71 2.85 -9.84
C THR A 14 -7.91 1.51 -10.54
N THR A 15 -9.15 1.02 -10.62
CA THR A 15 -9.51 -0.22 -11.31
C THR A 15 -10.79 -0.06 -12.11
N ASP A 16 -11.12 -1.08 -12.89
CA ASP A 16 -12.36 -1.20 -13.65
C ASP A 16 -13.50 -1.88 -12.87
N VAL A 17 -13.41 -1.98 -11.53
CA VAL A 17 -14.38 -2.67 -10.67
C VAL A 17 -15.83 -2.22 -10.91
N ALA A 18 -16.05 -0.95 -11.23
CA ALA A 18 -17.38 -0.42 -11.54
C ALA A 18 -17.99 -1.01 -12.82
N ASN A 19 -17.18 -1.62 -13.68
CA ASN A 19 -17.62 -2.28 -14.92
C ASN A 19 -17.94 -3.78 -14.70
N HIS A 20 -17.84 -4.27 -13.46
CA HIS A 20 -18.08 -5.65 -13.07
C HIS A 20 -19.44 -5.78 -12.37
N PRO A 21 -20.53 -6.13 -13.08
CA PRO A 21 -21.88 -6.21 -12.51
C PRO A 21 -21.98 -7.23 -11.35
N GLU A 22 -21.14 -8.26 -11.36
CA GLU A 22 -21.06 -9.27 -10.30
C GLU A 22 -20.58 -8.70 -8.96
N PHE A 23 -20.00 -7.50 -8.95
CA PHE A 23 -19.52 -6.83 -7.73
C PHE A 23 -20.33 -5.57 -7.38
N ALA A 24 -21.43 -5.31 -8.08
CA ALA A 24 -22.22 -4.09 -7.90
C ALA A 24 -22.79 -3.95 -6.48
N ASP A 25 -23.21 -5.05 -5.88
CA ASP A 25 -23.77 -5.13 -4.51
C ASP A 25 -22.74 -4.92 -3.39
N ARG A 26 -21.44 -5.01 -3.70
CA ARG A 26 -20.34 -4.76 -2.74
C ARG A 26 -19.98 -3.29 -2.58
N LYS A 27 -20.56 -2.40 -3.38
CA LYS A 27 -20.35 -0.97 -3.21
C LYS A 27 -20.93 -0.52 -1.88
N THR A 28 -20.08 0.06 -1.02
CA THR A 28 -20.49 0.43 0.34
C THR A 28 -19.77 1.70 0.81
N THR A 29 -20.16 2.19 1.98
CA THR A 29 -19.46 3.31 2.66
C THR A 29 -18.80 2.79 3.92
N LYS A 30 -17.49 3.05 4.06
CA LYS A 30 -16.71 2.72 5.25
C LYS A 30 -16.08 3.97 5.82
N THR A 31 -15.78 3.96 7.12
CA THR A 31 -15.03 5.04 7.77
C THR A 31 -13.55 4.68 7.75
N ILE A 32 -12.75 5.45 7.01
CA ILE A 32 -11.30 5.30 6.89
C ILE A 32 -10.65 6.55 7.46
N ASP A 33 -9.78 6.40 8.45
CA ASP A 33 -9.09 7.50 9.14
C ASP A 33 -10.07 8.62 9.59
N GLY A 34 -11.23 8.22 10.10
CA GLY A 34 -12.25 9.14 10.59
C GLY A 34 -13.14 9.79 9.52
N ALA A 35 -12.92 9.53 8.24
CA ALA A 35 -13.71 10.09 7.14
C ALA A 35 -14.55 9.00 6.42
N PRO A 36 -15.80 9.31 5.99
CA PRO A 36 -16.59 8.39 5.18
C PRO A 36 -16.03 8.31 3.76
N VAL A 37 -15.78 7.09 3.29
CA VAL A 37 -15.35 6.78 1.92
C VAL A 37 -16.34 5.81 1.31
N THR A 38 -16.84 6.12 0.10
CA THR A 38 -17.82 5.28 -0.61
C THR A 38 -17.20 4.68 -1.87
N GLY A 39 -17.28 3.36 -2.00
CA GLY A 39 -16.74 2.66 -3.17
C GLY A 39 -16.67 1.16 -2.95
N TRP A 40 -15.72 0.51 -3.60
CA TRP A 40 -15.37 -0.89 -3.42
C TRP A 40 -14.03 -0.99 -2.71
N PHE A 41 -13.89 -1.91 -1.75
CA PHE A 41 -12.72 -1.98 -0.89
C PHE A 41 -12.02 -3.33 -1.03
N THR A 42 -10.69 -3.34 -1.07
CA THR A 42 -9.89 -4.56 -1.26
C THR A 42 -10.23 -5.69 -0.30
N GLU A 43 -10.54 -5.36 0.95
CA GLU A 43 -10.85 -6.32 2.02
C GLU A 43 -12.19 -7.04 1.82
N ASP A 44 -13.05 -6.56 0.92
CA ASP A 44 -14.33 -7.19 0.58
C ASP A 44 -14.22 -8.19 -0.59
N PHE A 45 -12.98 -8.43 -1.07
CA PHE A 45 -12.69 -9.31 -2.19
C PHE A 45 -11.71 -10.39 -1.83
N THR A 46 -11.87 -11.55 -2.45
CA THR A 46 -10.80 -12.56 -2.49
C THR A 46 -9.69 -12.13 -3.44
N LEU A 47 -8.48 -12.69 -3.25
CA LEU A 47 -7.38 -12.44 -4.19
C LEU A 47 -7.75 -12.85 -5.62
N ALA A 48 -8.47 -13.96 -5.80
CA ALA A 48 -8.89 -14.41 -7.13
C ALA A 48 -9.78 -13.38 -7.83
N GLU A 49 -10.72 -12.77 -7.11
CA GLU A 49 -11.58 -11.71 -7.64
C GLU A 49 -10.78 -10.44 -7.97
N LEU A 50 -9.88 -10.00 -7.07
CA LEU A 50 -9.00 -8.85 -7.35
C LEU A 50 -8.15 -9.06 -8.60
N LYS A 51 -7.74 -10.29 -8.90
CA LYS A 51 -6.98 -10.63 -10.11
C LYS A 51 -7.80 -10.58 -11.40
N THR A 52 -9.13 -10.57 -11.34
CA THR A 52 -9.99 -10.33 -12.51
C THR A 52 -10.01 -8.87 -12.93
N LEU A 53 -9.80 -7.95 -11.98
CA LEU A 53 -9.81 -6.53 -12.21
C LEU A 53 -8.58 -6.05 -12.99
N ARG A 54 -8.74 -4.91 -13.68
CA ARG A 54 -7.66 -4.25 -14.41
C ARG A 54 -7.40 -2.85 -13.87
N ALA A 55 -6.12 -2.50 -13.81
CA ALA A 55 -5.68 -1.18 -13.41
C ALA A 55 -6.09 -0.12 -14.44
N ARG A 56 -6.40 1.09 -13.95
CA ARG A 56 -6.68 2.27 -14.77
C ARG A 56 -6.06 3.53 -14.18
N GLU A 57 -5.81 4.52 -15.02
CA GLU A 57 -5.29 5.82 -14.58
C GLU A 57 -6.32 6.55 -13.70
N ARG A 58 -5.88 6.95 -12.50
CA ARG A 58 -6.72 7.64 -11.52
C ARG A 58 -7.00 9.10 -11.88
N LEU A 59 -6.03 9.77 -12.48
CA LEU A 59 -6.07 11.21 -12.78
C LEU A 59 -5.87 11.47 -14.28
N PRO A 60 -6.78 10.99 -15.16
CA PRO A 60 -6.61 11.08 -16.61
C PRO A 60 -6.50 12.52 -17.10
N GLN A 61 -7.07 13.50 -16.38
CA GLN A 61 -6.98 14.92 -16.73
C GLN A 61 -5.54 15.45 -16.59
N LEU A 62 -4.78 14.94 -15.60
CA LEU A 62 -3.40 15.33 -15.34
C LEU A 62 -2.39 14.47 -16.10
N ARG A 63 -2.74 13.21 -16.36
CA ARG A 63 -1.87 12.20 -17.00
C ARG A 63 -2.56 11.49 -18.16
N PRO A 64 -3.02 12.23 -19.19
CA PRO A 64 -3.81 11.62 -20.27
C PRO A 64 -3.04 10.54 -21.05
N GLY A 65 -1.72 10.65 -21.15
CA GLY A 65 -0.88 9.64 -21.80
C GLY A 65 -0.86 8.27 -21.09
N ASN A 66 -1.24 8.20 -19.82
CA ASN A 66 -1.27 6.94 -19.08
C ASN A 66 -2.53 6.11 -19.39
N THR A 67 -3.61 6.74 -19.83
CA THR A 67 -4.87 6.05 -20.15
C THR A 67 -4.71 4.97 -21.22
N ARG A 68 -3.67 5.07 -22.06
CA ARG A 68 -3.33 4.02 -23.03
C ARG A 68 -3.00 2.66 -22.39
N PHE A 69 -2.70 2.63 -21.09
CA PHE A 69 -2.40 1.41 -20.33
C PHE A 69 -3.61 0.88 -19.55
N ASP A 70 -4.74 1.60 -19.56
CA ASP A 70 -5.96 1.16 -18.88
C ASP A 70 -6.39 -0.22 -19.39
N GLY A 71 -6.77 -1.08 -18.45
CA GLY A 71 -7.20 -2.43 -18.76
C GLY A 71 -6.08 -3.44 -19.08
N GLN A 72 -4.82 -3.02 -19.17
CA GLN A 72 -3.71 -3.90 -19.58
C GLN A 72 -3.05 -4.63 -18.41
N ALA A 73 -3.05 -4.04 -17.21
CA ALA A 73 -2.37 -4.62 -16.05
C ALA A 73 -3.36 -5.13 -15.00
N ALA A 74 -3.11 -6.33 -14.48
CA ALA A 74 -3.78 -6.82 -13.28
C ALA A 74 -3.21 -6.15 -12.02
N ILE A 75 -3.95 -6.21 -10.90
CA ILE A 75 -3.46 -5.76 -9.60
C ILE A 75 -2.36 -6.72 -9.13
N PRO A 76 -1.10 -6.29 -8.89
CA PRO A 76 -0.05 -7.17 -8.43
C PRO A 76 -0.18 -7.45 -6.93
N THR A 77 0.31 -8.60 -6.50
CA THR A 77 0.59 -8.90 -5.09
C THR A 77 1.97 -8.39 -4.69
N LEU A 78 2.24 -8.32 -3.38
CA LEU A 78 3.57 -7.99 -2.88
C LEU A 78 4.63 -9.02 -3.36
N ASP A 79 4.29 -10.31 -3.39
CA ASP A 79 5.18 -11.38 -3.88
C ASP A 79 5.56 -11.13 -5.36
N GLU A 80 4.62 -10.71 -6.19
CA GLU A 80 4.88 -10.38 -7.61
C GLU A 80 5.77 -9.14 -7.75
N ILE A 81 5.57 -8.10 -6.92
CA ILE A 81 6.41 -6.91 -6.91
C ILE A 81 7.85 -7.26 -6.48
N ILE A 82 8.01 -8.09 -5.44
CA ILE A 82 9.33 -8.57 -5.01
C ILE A 82 10.01 -9.37 -6.14
N ALA A 83 9.26 -10.25 -6.80
CA ALA A 83 9.77 -11.03 -7.92
C ALA A 83 10.23 -10.13 -9.08
N LEU A 84 9.43 -9.10 -9.40
CA LEU A 84 9.76 -8.11 -10.43
C LEU A 84 11.04 -7.34 -10.08
N ALA A 85 11.17 -6.84 -8.85
CA ALA A 85 12.36 -6.11 -8.40
C ALA A 85 13.63 -7.00 -8.48
N LYS A 86 13.52 -8.26 -8.08
CA LYS A 86 14.62 -9.24 -8.22
C LYS A 86 14.98 -9.53 -9.69
N ALA A 87 13.98 -9.66 -10.56
CA ALA A 87 14.21 -9.89 -11.99
C ALA A 87 14.90 -8.68 -12.62
N ALA A 88 14.37 -7.49 -12.40
CA ALA A 88 14.95 -6.24 -12.91
C ALA A 88 16.36 -5.98 -12.37
N SER A 89 16.64 -6.37 -11.11
CA SER A 89 18.02 -6.28 -10.56
C SER A 89 19.00 -7.18 -11.32
N ARG A 90 18.59 -8.39 -11.65
CA ARG A 90 19.43 -9.31 -12.44
C ARG A 90 19.66 -8.82 -13.88
N GLU A 91 18.60 -8.31 -14.51
CA GLU A 91 18.65 -7.83 -15.89
C GLU A 91 19.53 -6.59 -16.04
N THR A 92 19.42 -5.65 -15.09
CA THR A 92 20.12 -4.35 -15.16
C THR A 92 21.50 -4.36 -14.50
N GLY A 93 21.84 -5.40 -13.74
CA GLY A 93 23.07 -5.44 -12.92
C GLY A 93 23.05 -4.44 -11.74
N ARG A 94 21.91 -3.82 -11.44
CA ARG A 94 21.74 -2.84 -10.37
C ARG A 94 20.80 -3.38 -9.30
N THR A 95 21.08 -3.13 -8.03
CA THR A 95 20.13 -3.46 -6.96
C THR A 95 18.90 -2.56 -7.08
N ILE A 96 17.74 -3.16 -7.33
CA ILE A 96 16.44 -2.50 -7.33
C ILE A 96 15.70 -2.93 -6.08
N GLY A 97 15.42 -1.97 -5.20
CA GLY A 97 14.71 -2.19 -3.96
C GLY A 97 13.21 -1.90 -4.07
N ILE A 98 12.50 -2.17 -2.98
CA ILE A 98 11.08 -1.83 -2.84
C ILE A 98 10.87 -0.93 -1.63
N TYR A 99 9.77 -0.17 -1.66
CA TYR A 99 9.42 0.78 -0.60
C TYR A 99 7.92 0.64 -0.25
N PRO A 100 7.51 -0.52 0.35
CA PRO A 100 6.13 -0.75 0.68
C PRO A 100 5.64 0.18 1.81
N GLU A 101 4.44 0.70 1.65
CA GLU A 101 3.70 1.40 2.70
C GLU A 101 2.66 0.47 3.32
N THR A 102 2.58 0.45 4.65
CA THR A 102 1.41 -0.04 5.36
C THR A 102 0.40 1.11 5.45
N LYS A 103 -0.59 1.09 4.55
CA LYS A 103 -1.62 2.13 4.45
C LYS A 103 -2.81 1.78 5.34
N HIS A 104 -3.28 2.74 6.15
CA HIS A 104 -4.39 2.59 7.10
C HIS A 104 -4.25 1.38 8.05
N PRO A 105 -3.06 1.13 8.68
CA PRO A 105 -2.84 -0.08 9.46
C PRO A 105 -3.76 -0.18 10.68
N SER A 106 -4.12 0.93 11.34
CA SER A 106 -5.08 0.94 12.45
C SER A 106 -6.48 0.52 11.99
N TYR A 107 -6.93 0.98 10.84
CA TYR A 107 -8.18 0.54 10.24
C TYR A 107 -8.16 -0.98 9.99
N PHE A 108 -7.14 -1.48 9.31
CA PHE A 108 -7.03 -2.91 9.02
C PHE A 108 -6.92 -3.76 10.30
N ALA A 109 -6.23 -3.28 11.32
CA ALA A 109 -6.18 -3.95 12.62
C ALA A 109 -7.57 -4.01 13.28
N SER A 110 -8.36 -2.94 13.19
CA SER A 110 -9.71 -2.87 13.79
C SER A 110 -10.70 -3.86 13.18
N ILE A 111 -10.50 -4.24 11.93
CA ILE A 111 -11.33 -5.25 11.23
C ILE A 111 -10.70 -6.66 11.22
N GLY A 112 -9.67 -6.89 12.05
CA GLY A 112 -9.04 -8.21 12.20
C GLY A 112 -8.09 -8.60 11.05
N LEU A 113 -7.63 -7.65 10.26
CA LEU A 113 -6.74 -7.86 9.11
C LEU A 113 -5.38 -7.12 9.27
N PRO A 114 -4.65 -7.29 10.38
CA PRO A 114 -3.40 -6.56 10.61
C PRO A 114 -2.39 -6.80 9.49
N LEU A 115 -1.73 -5.73 9.04
CA LEU A 115 -0.86 -5.75 7.86
C LEU A 115 0.56 -6.22 8.17
N GLU A 116 1.06 -5.94 9.38
CA GLU A 116 2.48 -6.04 9.73
C GLU A 116 3.02 -7.46 9.59
N GLY A 117 2.30 -8.44 10.17
CA GLY A 117 2.72 -9.85 10.12
C GLY A 117 2.87 -10.36 8.69
N ARG A 118 1.85 -10.09 7.86
CA ARG A 118 1.84 -10.51 6.44
C ARG A 118 2.98 -9.89 5.64
N LEU A 119 3.27 -8.59 5.87
CA LEU A 119 4.38 -7.90 5.23
C LEU A 119 5.72 -8.51 5.64
N VAL A 120 5.95 -8.66 6.94
CA VAL A 120 7.22 -9.23 7.46
C VAL A 120 7.42 -10.68 7.01
N ASP A 121 6.37 -11.49 6.99
CA ASP A 121 6.43 -12.88 6.52
C ASP A 121 6.77 -12.96 5.02
N ALA A 122 6.21 -12.08 4.20
CA ALA A 122 6.58 -12.00 2.77
C ALA A 122 8.06 -11.65 2.58
N LEU A 123 8.59 -10.73 3.39
CA LEU A 123 10.02 -10.36 3.35
C LEU A 123 10.92 -11.50 3.86
N LYS A 124 10.55 -12.19 4.94
CA LYS A 124 11.26 -13.37 5.45
C LYS A 124 11.34 -14.48 4.42
N LYS A 125 10.25 -14.80 3.74
CA LYS A 125 10.16 -15.83 2.70
C LYS A 125 11.21 -15.65 1.59
N VAL A 126 11.62 -14.41 1.31
CA VAL A 126 12.58 -14.07 0.25
C VAL A 126 13.96 -13.67 0.77
N GLY A 127 14.21 -13.75 2.08
CA GLY A 127 15.46 -13.38 2.72
C GLY A 127 15.71 -11.87 2.82
N TRP A 128 14.64 -11.06 2.77
CA TRP A 128 14.72 -9.60 2.84
C TRP A 128 14.37 -9.01 4.21
N ASP A 129 14.15 -9.84 5.23
CA ASP A 129 13.96 -9.40 6.62
C ASP A 129 15.31 -9.16 7.34
N ARG A 130 16.08 -8.18 6.86
CA ARG A 130 17.39 -7.83 7.40
C ARG A 130 17.72 -6.36 7.17
N ALA A 131 18.61 -5.77 7.97
CA ALA A 131 18.89 -4.34 7.96
C ALA A 131 19.50 -3.80 6.65
N ASP A 132 20.20 -4.65 5.92
CA ASP A 132 20.86 -4.34 4.64
C ASP A 132 20.07 -4.84 3.40
N ALA A 133 18.83 -5.29 3.60
CA ALA A 133 17.97 -5.65 2.47
C ALA A 133 17.60 -4.40 1.63
N PRO A 134 17.35 -4.56 0.34
CA PRO A 134 16.94 -3.46 -0.52
C PRO A 134 15.43 -3.11 -0.30
N VAL A 135 15.08 -2.84 0.95
CA VAL A 135 13.70 -2.58 1.40
C VAL A 135 13.69 -1.45 2.41
N PHE A 136 12.74 -0.53 2.27
CA PHE A 136 12.35 0.41 3.30
C PHE A 136 10.85 0.26 3.52
N ILE A 137 10.39 0.07 4.76
CA ILE A 137 8.97 0.04 5.08
C ILE A 137 8.55 1.42 5.57
N GLN A 138 7.46 1.94 5.04
CA GLN A 138 6.95 3.27 5.40
C GLN A 138 5.54 3.22 5.95
N SER A 139 5.20 4.19 6.79
CA SER A 139 3.84 4.38 7.30
C SER A 139 3.64 5.82 7.79
N PHE A 140 2.40 6.32 7.71
CA PHE A 140 1.99 7.55 8.36
C PHE A 140 1.66 7.34 9.86
N GLU A 141 1.43 6.11 10.30
CA GLU A 141 1.04 5.79 11.67
C GLU A 141 2.24 5.37 12.52
N VAL A 142 2.43 6.05 13.65
CA VAL A 142 3.55 5.82 14.57
C VAL A 142 3.45 4.47 15.28
N ALA A 143 2.24 4.09 15.74
CA ALA A 143 2.02 2.83 16.44
C ALA A 143 2.37 1.64 15.55
N ASN A 144 2.03 1.70 14.27
CA ASN A 144 2.38 0.70 13.27
C ASN A 144 3.91 0.53 13.13
N LEU A 145 4.66 1.64 13.01
CA LEU A 145 6.12 1.60 12.92
C LEU A 145 6.77 1.08 14.19
N LYS A 146 6.26 1.48 15.38
CA LYS A 146 6.74 0.93 16.66
C LYS A 146 6.53 -0.57 16.74
N LYS A 147 5.38 -1.07 16.29
CA LYS A 147 5.09 -2.51 16.21
C LYS A 147 6.02 -3.22 15.22
N LEU A 148 6.18 -2.71 14.01
CA LEU A 148 7.11 -3.25 13.01
C LEU A 148 8.54 -3.31 13.54
N LYS A 149 9.00 -2.30 14.32
CA LYS A 149 10.34 -2.29 14.92
C LYS A 149 10.61 -3.47 15.82
N THR A 150 9.59 -4.08 16.41
CA THR A 150 9.73 -5.30 17.22
C THR A 150 9.74 -6.59 16.38
N MET A 151 9.36 -6.52 15.10
CA MET A 151 9.12 -7.67 14.23
C MET A 151 10.18 -7.85 13.15
N THR A 152 10.87 -6.77 12.75
CA THR A 152 11.82 -6.77 11.64
C THR A 152 13.03 -5.88 11.92
N ARG A 153 14.14 -6.13 11.20
CA ARG A 153 15.33 -5.28 11.18
C ARG A 153 15.40 -4.39 9.92
N VAL A 154 14.41 -4.49 9.03
CA VAL A 154 14.31 -3.63 7.85
C VAL A 154 14.20 -2.16 8.29
N PRO A 155 14.88 -1.21 7.63
CA PRO A 155 14.73 0.21 7.91
C PRO A 155 13.28 0.67 7.78
N LEU A 156 12.83 1.47 8.76
CA LEU A 156 11.46 2.00 8.85
C LEU A 156 11.48 3.50 8.65
N ILE A 157 10.51 4.03 7.91
CA ILE A 157 10.39 5.44 7.56
C ILE A 157 9.04 5.98 8.04
N GLN A 158 9.08 7.03 8.87
CA GLN A 158 7.88 7.80 9.21
C GLN A 158 7.51 8.72 8.05
N LEU A 159 6.31 8.53 7.51
CA LEU A 159 5.73 9.49 6.56
C LEU A 159 5.05 10.63 7.32
N MET A 160 5.18 11.83 6.79
CA MET A 160 4.60 13.04 7.36
C MET A 160 3.87 13.83 6.29
N ALA A 161 2.71 14.39 6.64
CA ALA A 161 2.03 15.38 5.82
C ALA A 161 2.47 16.80 6.23
N ALA A 162 2.15 17.79 5.40
CA ALA A 162 2.49 19.19 5.67
C ALA A 162 1.78 19.77 6.91
N SER A 163 0.71 19.13 7.36
CA SER A 163 -0.09 19.53 8.53
C SER A 163 -0.78 18.33 9.16
N GLY A 164 -1.33 18.50 10.36
CA GLY A 164 -2.03 17.44 11.09
C GLY A 164 -1.10 16.52 11.85
N GLY A 165 -1.54 15.29 12.08
CA GLY A 165 -0.82 14.26 12.82
C GLY A 165 -1.18 12.85 12.32
N PRO A 166 -0.57 11.82 12.90
CA PRO A 166 -0.86 10.42 12.56
C PRO A 166 -2.33 10.06 12.75
N ALA A 167 -2.90 9.26 11.83
CA ALA A 167 -4.29 8.84 11.90
C ALA A 167 -4.58 7.94 13.12
N ASP A 168 -3.56 7.30 13.69
CA ASP A 168 -3.64 6.54 14.94
C ASP A 168 -3.71 7.42 16.21
N GLY A 169 -3.76 8.75 16.04
CA GLY A 169 -3.83 9.71 17.16
C GLY A 169 -2.55 9.82 17.97
N ALA A 170 -1.41 9.26 17.49
CA ALA A 170 -0.14 9.35 18.18
C ALA A 170 0.40 10.79 18.20
N GLU A 171 0.93 11.20 19.33
CA GLU A 171 1.69 12.45 19.47
C GLU A 171 3.19 12.17 19.23
N PRO A 172 3.95 13.14 18.76
CA PRO A 172 3.55 14.53 18.41
C PRO A 172 2.92 14.67 17.02
N SER A 173 2.43 15.90 16.70
CA SER A 173 2.00 16.25 15.33
C SER A 173 3.13 16.14 14.32
N TYR A 174 2.82 16.02 13.03
CA TYR A 174 3.85 15.98 11.96
C TYR A 174 4.76 17.20 11.97
N ALA A 175 4.22 18.40 12.25
CA ALA A 175 5.02 19.61 12.34
C ALA A 175 6.06 19.53 13.49
N ALA A 176 5.66 18.98 14.63
CA ALA A 176 6.57 18.77 15.77
C ALA A 176 7.62 17.67 15.49
N MET A 177 7.24 16.60 14.77
CA MET A 177 8.18 15.56 14.34
C MET A 177 9.27 16.06 13.39
N ALA A 178 8.97 17.13 12.64
CA ALA A 178 9.90 17.73 11.67
C ALA A 178 10.91 18.71 12.29
N THR A 179 10.79 19.03 13.58
CA THR A 179 11.71 19.93 14.27
C THR A 179 12.89 19.14 14.84
N PRO A 180 14.15 19.64 14.72
CA PRO A 180 15.26 19.06 15.48
C PRO A 180 15.01 19.28 16.98
N GLU A 181 15.34 18.28 17.80
CA GLU A 181 15.36 18.41 19.26
C GLU A 181 16.49 19.33 19.70
#